data_34c9b76802bf364a9c91f705f873d168
#
_entry.id   34c9b76802bf364a9c91f705f873d168
#
_cell.length_a   1.000
_cell.length_b   1.000
_cell.length_c   1.000
_cell.angle_alpha   90.00
_cell.angle_beta   90.00
_cell.angle_gamma   90.00
#
_symmetry.space_group_name_H-M   'P 1'
#
loop_
_entity.id
_entity.type
_entity.pdbx_description
1 polymer ?
#
loop_
_entity_poly.entity_id
_entity_poly.type
_entity_poly.pdbx_seq_one_letter_code
_entity_poly.pdbx_strand_id
1 'polypeptide(L)'
;MADKAPRMRTVMVKFVLRIFTLYAGFAAMPLEAGFRSPESLVRNVYAHYGQGLAGFSGGLPHDSDTARRFFDSGLQTGWASSKGLPYDFFVQGTSWKLGAISSTILRKQYDKTYVAVAFSNNGRAVTLNFIVVDGPDGWVIADVESPHDSLRMFLAQHRN
;
A
#
# COMPACT_ATOMS: atom_id res chain seq x y z
N MET A 1 -66.73 60.92 25.57
CA MET A 1 -65.25 60.70 25.68
C MET A 1 -64.96 59.29 25.27
N ALA A 2 -64.49 59.16 24.09
CA ALA A 2 -64.27 57.87 23.48
C ALA A 2 -62.73 57.57 23.51
N ASP A 3 -62.36 56.52 24.22
CA ASP A 3 -61.00 56.07 24.30
C ASP A 3 -60.74 55.11 23.18
N LYS A 4 -59.73 55.42 22.40
CA LYS A 4 -59.42 54.78 21.11
C LYS A 4 -58.24 53.86 21.36
N ALA A 5 -58.50 52.55 21.49
CA ALA A 5 -57.44 51.52 21.59
C ALA A 5 -56.71 51.34 20.31
N PRO A 6 -55.38 51.18 20.29
CA PRO A 6 -54.62 50.96 19.08
C PRO A 6 -54.67 49.49 18.69
N ARG A 7 -54.91 49.24 17.39
CA ARG A 7 -54.86 47.92 16.74
C ARG A 7 -53.44 47.46 16.68
N MET A 8 -53.12 46.38 17.37
CA MET A 8 -51.91 45.64 17.22
C MET A 8 -51.91 44.94 15.87
N ARG A 9 -51.01 45.36 14.97
CA ARG A 9 -50.72 44.66 13.72
C ARG A 9 -49.85 43.44 14.03
N THR A 10 -50.43 42.25 13.89
CA THR A 10 -49.69 40.97 13.93
C THR A 10 -48.79 40.88 12.70
N VAL A 11 -47.50 41.07 12.91
CA VAL A 11 -46.49 40.80 11.87
C VAL A 11 -46.26 39.30 11.83
N MET A 12 -46.81 38.69 10.78
CA MET A 12 -46.60 37.26 10.49
C MET A 12 -45.19 37.08 9.95
N VAL A 13 -44.25 36.73 10.84
CA VAL A 13 -42.90 36.36 10.42
C VAL A 13 -42.95 34.94 9.79
N LYS A 14 -42.91 34.92 8.47
CA LYS A 14 -42.77 33.67 7.73
C LYS A 14 -41.34 33.13 7.93
N PHE A 15 -41.20 32.18 8.84
CA PHE A 15 -39.98 31.38 8.96
C PHE A 15 -39.86 30.50 7.71
N VAL A 16 -39.03 30.94 6.77
CA VAL A 16 -38.61 30.08 5.65
C VAL A 16 -37.54 29.14 6.19
N LEU A 17 -37.96 27.93 6.55
CA LEU A 17 -37.06 26.85 6.92
C LEU A 17 -36.31 26.41 5.64
N ARG A 18 -35.12 26.97 5.42
CA ARG A 18 -34.20 26.47 4.39
C ARG A 18 -33.63 25.15 4.86
N ILE A 19 -34.18 24.05 4.38
CA ILE A 19 -33.60 22.74 4.51
C ILE A 19 -32.32 22.75 3.67
N PHE A 20 -31.16 22.92 4.33
CA PHE A 20 -29.85 22.62 3.73
C PHE A 20 -29.75 21.11 3.62
N THR A 21 -30.06 20.56 2.46
CA THR A 21 -29.73 19.19 2.12
C THR A 21 -28.21 19.13 1.98
N LEU A 22 -27.55 18.66 3.03
CA LEU A 22 -26.13 18.36 3.01
C LEU A 22 -25.97 17.14 2.10
N TYR A 23 -25.70 17.37 0.82
CA TYR A 23 -25.15 16.33 -0.04
C TYR A 23 -23.77 15.99 0.48
N ALA A 24 -23.67 14.98 1.34
CA ALA A 24 -22.45 14.29 1.60
C ALA A 24 -22.06 13.61 0.28
N GLY A 25 -21.31 14.33 -0.54
CA GLY A 25 -20.63 13.74 -1.67
C GLY A 25 -19.70 12.67 -1.12
N PHE A 26 -20.11 11.41 -1.23
CA PHE A 26 -19.17 10.31 -1.22
C PHE A 26 -18.22 10.56 -2.40
N ALA A 27 -17.12 11.26 -2.13
CA ALA A 27 -15.97 11.22 -3.01
C ALA A 27 -15.59 9.75 -3.04
N ALA A 28 -15.91 9.08 -4.16
CA ALA A 28 -15.35 7.78 -4.45
C ALA A 28 -13.85 7.94 -4.29
N MET A 29 -13.28 7.36 -3.23
CA MET A 29 -11.82 7.29 -3.09
C MET A 29 -11.33 6.66 -4.39
N PRO A 30 -10.40 7.28 -5.10
CA PRO A 30 -9.87 6.67 -6.30
C PRO A 30 -9.38 5.29 -5.89
N LEU A 31 -9.87 4.27 -6.60
CA LEU A 31 -9.37 2.91 -6.52
C LEU A 31 -7.85 3.03 -6.55
N GLU A 32 -7.20 2.54 -5.50
CA GLU A 32 -5.83 2.85 -5.12
C GLU A 32 -4.91 3.00 -6.33
N ALA A 33 -4.52 4.23 -6.61
CA ALA A 33 -3.47 4.51 -7.58
C ALA A 33 -2.24 3.70 -7.16
N GLY A 34 -1.66 2.95 -8.08
CA GLY A 34 -0.47 2.16 -7.82
C GLY A 34 0.68 3.02 -7.30
N PHE A 35 1.77 2.40 -6.93
CA PHE A 35 2.90 3.09 -6.34
C PHE A 35 3.54 4.07 -7.35
N ARG A 36 3.77 5.30 -6.92
CA ARG A 36 4.23 6.40 -7.80
C ARG A 36 5.74 6.39 -8.05
N SER A 37 6.49 5.63 -7.27
CA SER A 37 7.94 5.51 -7.41
C SER A 37 8.43 4.17 -6.87
N PRO A 38 9.63 3.71 -7.30
CA PRO A 38 10.29 2.54 -6.73
C PRO A 38 10.41 2.61 -5.21
N GLU A 39 10.76 3.76 -4.66
CA GLU A 39 10.92 3.95 -3.22
C GLU A 39 9.58 3.84 -2.48
N SER A 40 8.50 4.35 -3.08
CA SER A 40 7.17 4.23 -2.49
C SER A 40 6.68 2.78 -2.48
N LEU A 41 6.98 2.02 -3.53
CA LEU A 41 6.71 0.59 -3.61
C LEU A 41 7.44 -0.17 -2.50
N VAL A 42 8.77 -0.01 -2.40
CA VAL A 42 9.60 -0.65 -1.36
C VAL A 42 9.11 -0.30 0.05
N ARG A 43 8.86 0.98 0.32
CA ARG A 43 8.33 1.42 1.62
C ARG A 43 7.00 0.75 1.96
N ASN A 44 6.11 0.58 0.99
CA ASN A 44 4.83 -0.07 1.19
C ASN A 44 4.96 -1.59 1.40
N VAL A 45 5.92 -2.26 0.77
CA VAL A 45 6.24 -3.66 1.11
C VAL A 45 6.58 -3.77 2.60
N TYR A 46 7.56 -2.99 3.07
CA TYR A 46 8.04 -3.07 4.46
C TYR A 46 7.08 -2.48 5.49
N ALA A 47 6.06 -1.72 5.07
CA ALA A 47 4.97 -1.33 5.96
C ALA A 47 4.21 -2.54 6.53
N HIS A 48 4.18 -3.66 5.82
CA HIS A 48 3.57 -4.91 6.28
C HIS A 48 4.44 -5.67 7.32
N TYR A 49 5.67 -5.22 7.56
CA TYR A 49 6.63 -5.81 8.50
C TYR A 49 6.89 -4.93 9.72
N GLY A 50 5.95 -4.07 10.07
CA GLY A 50 6.06 -3.20 11.24
C GLY A 50 6.84 -1.90 11.01
N GLN A 51 7.15 -1.56 9.74
CA GLN A 51 7.84 -0.32 9.37
C GLN A 51 6.89 0.80 8.92
N GLY A 52 5.58 0.61 9.06
CA GLY A 52 4.56 1.59 8.67
C GLY A 52 3.72 2.09 9.85
N LEU A 53 2.97 3.18 9.62
CA LEU A 53 2.06 3.78 10.61
C LEU A 53 0.81 2.95 10.88
N ALA A 54 0.52 1.94 10.06
CA ALA A 54 -0.76 1.21 10.06
C ALA A 54 -0.81 0.00 11.00
N GLY A 55 0.24 -0.29 11.78
CA GLY A 55 0.25 -1.40 12.72
C GLY A 55 0.23 -2.81 12.09
N PHE A 56 0.42 -2.92 10.78
CA PHE A 56 0.54 -4.20 10.10
C PHE A 56 1.93 -4.78 10.34
N SER A 57 1.99 -5.98 10.91
CA SER A 57 3.26 -6.66 11.22
C SER A 57 3.28 -8.13 10.80
N GLY A 58 2.22 -8.59 10.14
CA GLY A 58 2.04 -10.00 9.77
C GLY A 58 2.75 -10.44 8.48
N GLY A 59 3.50 -9.55 7.84
CA GLY A 59 4.10 -9.79 6.53
C GLY A 59 3.17 -9.42 5.37
N LEU A 60 3.70 -9.46 4.15
CA LEU A 60 2.95 -9.17 2.94
C LEU A 60 1.94 -10.32 2.66
N PRO A 61 0.62 -10.06 2.58
CA PRO A 61 -0.37 -11.11 2.40
C PRO A 61 -0.20 -11.91 1.11
N HIS A 62 -0.42 -13.23 1.18
CA HIS A 62 -0.40 -14.14 0.02
C HIS A 62 -1.82 -14.32 -0.54
N ASP A 63 -2.31 -13.28 -1.20
CA ASP A 63 -3.63 -13.25 -1.83
C ASP A 63 -3.57 -12.57 -3.20
N SER A 64 -4.66 -12.69 -3.96
CA SER A 64 -4.74 -12.16 -5.32
C SER A 64 -4.76 -10.63 -5.38
N ASP A 65 -5.27 -9.94 -4.36
CA ASP A 65 -5.33 -8.48 -4.35
C ASP A 65 -3.95 -7.89 -4.08
N THR A 66 -3.24 -8.44 -3.08
CA THR A 66 -1.84 -8.11 -2.82
C THR A 66 -0.97 -8.45 -4.02
N ALA A 67 -1.18 -9.61 -4.64
CA ALA A 67 -0.42 -10.02 -5.82
C ALA A 67 -0.57 -9.00 -6.97
N ARG A 68 -1.78 -8.58 -7.30
CA ARG A 68 -2.02 -7.59 -8.36
C ARG A 68 -1.42 -6.23 -8.05
N ARG A 69 -1.43 -5.83 -6.79
CA ARG A 69 -0.95 -4.52 -6.36
C ARG A 69 0.56 -4.40 -6.36
N PHE A 70 1.27 -5.44 -5.95
CA PHE A 70 2.71 -5.39 -5.72
C PHE A 70 3.56 -6.01 -6.82
N PHE A 71 3.03 -6.94 -7.60
CA PHE A 71 3.83 -7.77 -8.51
C PHE A 71 3.41 -7.65 -9.97
N ASP A 72 4.38 -7.84 -10.87
CA ASP A 72 4.10 -8.01 -12.28
C ASP A 72 3.31 -9.31 -12.54
N SER A 73 2.70 -9.43 -13.72
CA SER A 73 1.88 -10.59 -14.08
C SER A 73 2.61 -11.93 -13.95
N GLY A 74 3.93 -11.93 -14.12
CA GLY A 74 4.75 -13.15 -14.04
C GLY A 74 4.92 -13.68 -12.60
N LEU A 75 4.76 -12.82 -11.58
CA LEU A 75 4.86 -13.23 -10.18
C LEU A 75 3.49 -13.41 -9.49
N GLN A 76 2.43 -12.79 -10.02
CA GLN A 76 1.13 -12.74 -9.33
C GLN A 76 0.58 -14.12 -8.96
N THR A 77 0.55 -15.05 -9.92
CA THR A 77 0.02 -16.41 -9.68
C THR A 77 0.87 -17.15 -8.65
N GLY A 78 2.21 -17.09 -8.80
CA GLY A 78 3.13 -17.72 -7.86
C GLY A 78 2.98 -17.19 -6.45
N TRP A 79 2.84 -15.88 -6.29
CA TRP A 79 2.64 -15.25 -4.99
C TRP A 79 1.30 -15.63 -4.35
N ALA A 80 0.20 -15.47 -5.08
CA ALA A 80 -1.15 -15.72 -4.55
C ALA A 80 -1.40 -17.21 -4.22
N SER A 81 -0.75 -18.13 -4.92
CA SER A 81 -0.90 -19.58 -4.70
C SER A 81 0.08 -20.15 -3.68
N SER A 82 1.13 -19.42 -3.32
CA SER A 82 2.14 -19.92 -2.38
C SER A 82 1.59 -20.03 -0.96
N LYS A 83 1.84 -21.18 -0.32
CA LYS A 83 1.45 -21.47 1.06
C LYS A 83 2.53 -22.29 1.74
N GLY A 84 2.66 -22.12 3.06
CA GLY A 84 3.59 -22.91 3.84
C GLY A 84 5.05 -22.70 3.44
N LEU A 85 5.41 -21.49 3.03
CA LEU A 85 6.79 -21.15 2.67
C LEU A 85 7.71 -21.38 3.89
N PRO A 86 8.95 -21.87 3.66
CA PRO A 86 9.88 -22.17 4.74
C PRO A 86 10.36 -20.92 5.50
N TYR A 87 10.31 -19.76 4.86
CA TYR A 87 10.59 -18.44 5.42
C TYR A 87 9.97 -17.34 4.57
N ASP A 88 9.89 -16.13 5.10
CA ASP A 88 9.46 -14.96 4.34
C ASP A 88 10.66 -14.38 3.57
N PHE A 89 10.51 -14.29 2.25
CA PHE A 89 11.58 -13.87 1.34
C PHE A 89 12.00 -12.41 1.56
N PHE A 90 11.06 -11.52 1.88
CA PHE A 90 11.32 -10.09 2.05
C PHE A 90 12.13 -9.76 3.31
N VAL A 91 12.10 -10.62 4.30
CA VAL A 91 12.85 -10.42 5.56
C VAL A 91 13.93 -11.47 5.76
N GLN A 92 14.03 -12.45 4.85
CA GLN A 92 14.99 -13.56 4.90
C GLN A 92 14.94 -14.29 6.25
N GLY A 93 13.72 -14.59 6.73
CA GLY A 93 13.54 -15.24 8.03
C GLY A 93 12.12 -15.68 8.31
N THR A 94 11.96 -16.52 9.32
CA THR A 94 10.66 -17.01 9.82
C THR A 94 10.03 -16.08 10.85
N SER A 95 10.82 -15.16 11.37
CA SER A 95 10.42 -14.11 12.30
C SER A 95 11.20 -12.85 11.97
N TRP A 96 10.70 -11.70 12.39
CA TRP A 96 11.37 -10.43 12.11
C TRP A 96 11.25 -9.40 13.22
N LYS A 97 12.36 -8.71 13.42
CA LYS A 97 12.48 -7.45 14.14
C LYS A 97 13.41 -6.59 13.30
N LEU A 98 12.81 -5.75 12.47
CA LEU A 98 13.55 -4.99 11.47
C LEU A 98 14.15 -3.72 12.09
N GLY A 99 15.41 -3.45 11.75
CA GLY A 99 16.01 -2.14 11.92
C GLY A 99 15.56 -1.16 10.83
N ALA A 100 16.22 -0.01 10.77
CA ALA A 100 15.93 0.99 9.75
C ALA A 100 16.15 0.42 8.34
N ILE A 101 15.20 0.69 7.45
CA ILE A 101 15.26 0.28 6.04
C ILE A 101 15.90 1.41 5.23
N SER A 102 16.91 1.09 4.45
CA SER A 102 17.45 1.98 3.43
C SER A 102 17.19 1.42 2.04
N SER A 103 16.86 2.28 1.10
CA SER A 103 16.69 1.93 -0.30
C SER A 103 17.47 2.89 -1.19
N THR A 104 18.17 2.35 -2.21
CA THR A 104 18.98 3.12 -3.13
C THR A 104 18.78 2.61 -4.55
N ILE A 105 18.42 3.48 -5.48
CA ILE A 105 18.38 3.14 -6.90
C ILE A 105 19.81 2.95 -7.39
N LEU A 106 20.13 1.73 -7.83
CA LEU A 106 21.46 1.39 -8.34
C LEU A 106 21.61 1.77 -9.81
N ARG A 107 20.61 1.44 -10.62
CA ARG A 107 20.62 1.65 -12.07
C ARG A 107 19.22 1.53 -12.65
N LYS A 108 19.06 2.10 -13.83
CA LYS A 108 17.92 1.87 -14.72
C LYS A 108 18.46 1.20 -15.99
N GLN A 109 17.79 0.15 -16.44
CA GLN A 109 18.17 -0.57 -17.65
C GLN A 109 16.91 -1.01 -18.39
N TYR A 110 16.66 -0.46 -19.55
CA TYR A 110 15.42 -0.60 -20.31
C TYR A 110 14.22 -0.15 -19.45
N ASP A 111 13.20 -1.00 -19.30
CA ASP A 111 12.02 -0.81 -18.49
C ASP A 111 12.22 -1.14 -17.01
N LYS A 112 13.40 -1.64 -16.61
CA LYS A 112 13.69 -2.10 -15.26
C LYS A 112 14.48 -1.07 -14.47
N THR A 113 14.10 -0.89 -13.21
CA THR A 113 14.86 -0.14 -12.20
C THR A 113 15.32 -1.12 -11.11
N TYR A 114 16.61 -1.07 -10.79
CA TYR A 114 17.24 -1.91 -9.76
C TYR A 114 17.40 -1.10 -8.50
N VAL A 115 16.81 -1.58 -7.39
CA VAL A 115 16.82 -0.89 -6.09
C VAL A 115 17.46 -1.79 -5.06
N ALA A 116 18.61 -1.40 -4.53
CA ALA A 116 19.19 -2.07 -3.36
C ALA A 116 18.41 -1.67 -2.11
N VAL A 117 18.04 -2.65 -1.32
CA VAL A 117 17.37 -2.47 -0.03
C VAL A 117 18.20 -3.15 1.04
N ALA A 118 18.59 -2.41 2.06
CA ALA A 118 19.39 -2.91 3.16
C ALA A 118 18.73 -2.60 4.50
N PHE A 119 18.78 -3.56 5.40
CA PHE A 119 18.26 -3.48 6.77
C PHE A 119 18.91 -4.53 7.67
N SER A 120 18.60 -4.49 8.94
CA SER A 120 18.89 -5.62 9.84
C SER A 120 17.60 -6.35 10.19
N ASN A 121 17.64 -7.68 10.25
CA ASN A 121 16.56 -8.50 10.81
C ASN A 121 17.09 -9.32 11.99
N ASN A 122 16.53 -9.13 13.17
CA ASN A 122 17.01 -9.75 14.43
C ASN A 122 18.52 -9.55 14.63
N GLY A 123 19.05 -8.35 14.30
CA GLY A 123 20.45 -8.00 14.39
C GLY A 123 21.35 -8.49 13.24
N ARG A 124 20.83 -9.31 12.32
CA ARG A 124 21.57 -9.81 11.15
C ARG A 124 21.34 -8.87 9.94
N ALA A 125 22.42 -8.45 9.29
CA ALA A 125 22.34 -7.64 8.09
C ALA A 125 21.69 -8.43 6.94
N VAL A 126 20.76 -7.78 6.23
CA VAL A 126 20.06 -8.30 5.04
C VAL A 126 20.19 -7.27 3.94
N THR A 127 20.50 -7.74 2.74
CA THR A 127 20.47 -6.93 1.52
C THR A 127 19.70 -7.68 0.44
N LEU A 128 18.76 -6.99 -0.18
CA LEU A 128 17.97 -7.48 -1.30
C LEU A 128 18.06 -6.50 -2.46
N ASN A 129 18.01 -7.01 -3.68
CA ASN A 129 17.91 -6.20 -4.90
C ASN A 129 16.51 -6.35 -5.49
N PHE A 130 15.72 -5.31 -5.42
CA PHE A 130 14.41 -5.25 -6.06
C PHE A 130 14.60 -4.89 -7.54
N ILE A 131 14.00 -5.67 -8.42
CA ILE A 131 13.85 -5.36 -9.83
C ILE A 131 12.42 -4.92 -10.02
N VAL A 132 12.22 -3.65 -10.32
CA VAL A 132 10.89 -3.03 -10.42
C VAL A 132 10.68 -2.45 -11.80
N VAL A 133 9.43 -2.45 -12.24
CA VAL A 133 8.99 -1.91 -13.53
C VAL A 133 7.84 -0.95 -13.33
N ASP A 134 7.73 0.04 -14.21
CA ASP A 134 6.58 0.94 -14.26
C ASP A 134 5.47 0.26 -15.07
N GLY A 135 4.46 -0.21 -14.38
CA GLY A 135 3.30 -0.87 -14.97
C GLY A 135 2.19 0.14 -15.29
N PRO A 136 1.08 -0.31 -15.90
CA PRO A 136 -0.03 0.56 -16.30
C PRO A 136 -0.69 1.27 -15.11
N ASP A 137 -0.67 0.65 -13.93
CA ASP A 137 -1.29 1.19 -12.71
C ASP A 137 -0.25 1.72 -11.71
N GLY A 138 1.02 1.75 -12.07
CA GLY A 138 2.13 2.20 -11.23
C GLY A 138 3.24 1.16 -11.10
N TRP A 139 4.23 1.45 -10.27
CA TRP A 139 5.41 0.61 -10.07
C TRP A 139 5.06 -0.73 -9.42
N VAL A 140 5.59 -1.82 -9.98
CA VAL A 140 5.41 -3.18 -9.46
C VAL A 140 6.74 -3.93 -9.43
N ILE A 141 6.79 -4.99 -8.62
CA ILE A 141 7.96 -5.86 -8.47
C ILE A 141 7.96 -6.88 -9.61
N ALA A 142 9.01 -6.89 -10.41
CA ALA A 142 9.28 -7.91 -11.42
C ALA A 142 10.07 -9.09 -10.86
N ASP A 143 10.99 -8.84 -9.92
CA ASP A 143 11.70 -9.87 -9.14
C ASP A 143 12.34 -9.24 -7.90
N VAL A 144 12.78 -10.07 -6.96
CA VAL A 144 13.64 -9.67 -5.85
C VAL A 144 14.77 -10.70 -5.76
N GLU A 145 15.99 -10.22 -5.72
CA GLU A 145 17.17 -11.06 -5.61
C GLU A 145 17.76 -10.98 -4.20
N SER A 146 18.04 -12.12 -3.61
CA SER A 146 18.90 -12.29 -2.44
C SER A 146 20.31 -12.76 -2.91
N PRO A 147 21.32 -12.82 -2.03
CA PRO A 147 22.64 -13.34 -2.42
C PRO A 147 22.63 -14.78 -2.97
N HIS A 148 21.58 -15.54 -2.69
CA HIS A 148 21.56 -16.99 -3.01
C HIS A 148 20.39 -17.40 -3.90
N ASP A 149 19.35 -16.60 -4.03
CA ASP A 149 18.14 -16.98 -4.76
C ASP A 149 17.38 -15.75 -5.26
N SER A 150 16.39 -15.94 -6.13
CA SER A 150 15.43 -14.92 -6.50
C SER A 150 14.02 -15.31 -6.04
N LEU A 151 13.18 -14.29 -5.81
CA LEU A 151 11.78 -14.51 -5.44
C LEU A 151 11.06 -15.38 -6.46
N ARG A 152 11.35 -15.19 -7.75
CA ARG A 152 10.76 -15.94 -8.85
C ARG A 152 11.10 -17.43 -8.76
N MET A 153 12.36 -17.76 -8.50
CA MET A 153 12.80 -19.15 -8.31
C MET A 153 12.28 -19.74 -7.01
N PHE A 154 12.32 -18.98 -5.93
CA PHE A 154 11.80 -19.39 -4.63
C PHE A 154 10.33 -19.77 -4.71
N LEU A 155 9.48 -18.95 -5.34
CA LEU A 155 8.07 -19.25 -5.52
C LEU A 155 7.84 -20.45 -6.47
N ALA A 156 8.66 -20.61 -7.50
CA ALA A 156 8.56 -21.75 -8.41
C ALA A 156 8.86 -23.09 -7.72
N GLN A 157 9.80 -23.11 -6.77
CA GLN A 157 10.17 -24.31 -6.00
C GLN A 157 9.09 -24.68 -4.95
N HIS A 158 8.25 -23.72 -4.54
CA HIS A 158 7.26 -23.90 -3.48
C HIS A 158 5.81 -23.78 -4.00
N ARG A 159 5.58 -24.05 -5.27
CA ARG A 159 4.23 -24.18 -5.84
C ARG A 159 3.61 -25.49 -5.36
N ASN A 160 2.43 -25.38 -4.72
CA ASN A 160 1.56 -26.53 -4.44
C ASN A 160 0.62 -26.75 -5.61
#